data_2b8b3011477fb5ac0a2abfe3b23992cf
#
_entry.id   2b8b3011477fb5ac0a2abfe3b23992cf
#
_cell.length_a   1.000
_cell.length_b   1.000
_cell.length_c   1.000
_cell.angle_alpha   90.00
_cell.angle_beta   90.00
_cell.angle_gamma   90.00
#
_symmetry.space_group_name_H-M   'P 1'
#
loop_
_entity.id
_entity.type
_entity.pdbx_description
1 polymer ?
#
loop_
_entity_poly.entity_id
_entity_poly.type
_entity_poly.pdbx_seq_one_letter_code
_entity_poly.pdbx_strand_id
1 'polypeptide(L)'
;MPVPTIGLLTKAFSWSFDVRDSFGASADADAAPTYAIYEHETTTAIVTGSMTKLGSVTGFYTEDIDLAIASGFETFHSYQLRISWTYNSKDYSKSYAFTVLGADALAEAGGGDYPVSLADMKLHLKLETTEEDDHTLITTLISAATAYCQEFQHRSYITQTRVLYYDEFPLMFSVPYPPLISVTSIVYIDTSGDEQTLDSGQYRVDIGNEPGRITEAYNCTWPATRDVTNAVVLTYSAGYGVAADVPDTVKAAIKLLVAHWYEHREAVSDITVMPLPLAVNNLLYAERTDIL
;
A
#
# COMPACT_ATOMS: atom_id res chain seq x y z
N MET A 1 21.29 -10.10 -9.22
CA MET A 1 20.32 -9.09 -8.68
C MET A 1 19.73 -9.66 -7.41
N PRO A 2 19.44 -8.85 -6.40
CA PRO A 2 18.72 -9.35 -5.24
C PRO A 2 17.32 -9.80 -5.68
N VAL A 3 16.87 -10.94 -5.16
CA VAL A 3 15.49 -11.42 -5.36
C VAL A 3 14.56 -10.42 -4.67
N PRO A 4 13.53 -9.90 -5.34
CA PRO A 4 12.60 -9.00 -4.68
C PRO A 4 11.90 -9.71 -3.52
N THR A 5 11.77 -9.02 -2.40
CA THR A 5 11.13 -9.54 -1.19
C THR A 5 9.61 -9.37 -1.18
N ILE A 6 9.06 -8.75 -2.22
CA ILE A 6 7.62 -8.42 -2.34
C ILE A 6 7.13 -8.84 -3.71
N GLY A 7 6.03 -9.57 -3.77
CA GLY A 7 5.31 -9.96 -4.98
C GLY A 7 3.92 -9.32 -5.02
N LEU A 8 3.40 -9.08 -6.22
CA LEU A 8 2.07 -8.54 -6.44
C LEU A 8 1.10 -9.64 -6.84
N LEU A 9 0.01 -9.76 -6.11
CA LEU A 9 -1.12 -10.58 -6.54
C LEU A 9 -1.62 -10.04 -7.90
N THR A 10 -1.88 -10.92 -8.86
CA THR A 10 -2.34 -10.61 -10.22
C THR A 10 -1.27 -10.18 -11.23
N LYS A 11 0.00 -10.16 -10.87
CA LYS A 11 1.09 -9.92 -11.82
C LYS A 11 2.07 -11.08 -11.86
N ALA A 12 2.53 -11.42 -13.07
CA ALA A 12 3.66 -12.31 -13.23
C ALA A 12 4.92 -11.67 -12.62
N PHE A 13 5.65 -12.45 -11.87
CA PHE A 13 6.87 -12.02 -11.19
C PHE A 13 8.06 -12.68 -11.87
N SER A 14 8.93 -11.87 -12.49
CA SER A 14 10.13 -12.38 -13.15
C SER A 14 11.23 -12.63 -12.11
N TRP A 15 11.60 -13.89 -11.96
CA TRP A 15 12.71 -14.30 -11.10
C TRP A 15 13.92 -14.61 -11.96
N SER A 16 15.09 -14.13 -11.52
CA SER A 16 16.37 -14.48 -12.14
C SER A 16 17.30 -15.09 -11.11
N PHE A 17 18.00 -16.14 -11.49
CA PHE A 17 18.89 -16.90 -10.65
C PHE A 17 20.22 -17.16 -11.36
N ASP A 18 21.33 -16.99 -10.64
CA ASP A 18 22.70 -17.18 -11.13
C ASP A 18 23.34 -18.39 -10.42
N VAL A 19 23.62 -19.42 -11.19
CA VAL A 19 24.38 -20.60 -10.74
C VAL A 19 25.87 -20.30 -10.80
N ARG A 20 26.58 -20.56 -9.72
CA ARG A 20 28.02 -20.31 -9.61
C ARG A 20 28.77 -21.58 -9.25
N ASP A 21 29.97 -21.71 -9.78
CA ASP A 21 30.91 -22.76 -9.41
C ASP A 21 31.53 -22.54 -8.01
N SER A 22 32.38 -23.46 -7.58
CA SER A 22 33.07 -23.38 -6.29
C SER A 22 34.04 -22.21 -6.16
N PHE A 23 34.36 -21.51 -7.25
CA PHE A 23 35.23 -20.34 -7.31
C PHE A 23 34.46 -19.04 -7.46
N GLY A 24 33.12 -19.13 -7.53
CA GLY A 24 32.23 -17.98 -7.67
C GLY A 24 32.02 -17.48 -9.10
N ALA A 25 32.54 -18.19 -10.10
CA ALA A 25 32.29 -17.88 -11.50
C ALA A 25 30.93 -18.44 -11.94
N SER A 26 30.24 -17.76 -12.86
CA SER A 26 28.96 -18.25 -13.43
C SER A 26 29.18 -19.55 -14.18
N ALA A 27 28.37 -20.56 -13.87
CA ALA A 27 28.44 -21.90 -14.44
C ALA A 27 27.03 -22.44 -14.74
N ASP A 28 26.91 -23.22 -15.81
CA ASP A 28 25.63 -23.84 -16.14
C ASP A 28 25.33 -25.01 -15.19
N ALA A 29 24.10 -25.15 -14.76
CA ALA A 29 23.60 -26.32 -14.05
C ALA A 29 23.60 -27.55 -14.97
N ASP A 30 23.71 -28.75 -14.39
CA ASP A 30 23.69 -30.01 -15.12
C ASP A 30 22.34 -30.23 -15.84
N ALA A 31 21.26 -29.69 -15.27
CA ALA A 31 19.91 -29.62 -15.84
C ALA A 31 19.26 -28.28 -15.44
N ALA A 32 18.16 -27.91 -16.09
CA ALA A 32 17.42 -26.71 -15.76
C ALA A 32 17.05 -26.69 -14.27
N PRO A 33 17.38 -25.61 -13.51
CA PRO A 33 16.98 -25.50 -12.12
C PRO A 33 15.47 -25.62 -11.97
N THR A 34 15.02 -26.24 -10.91
CA THR A 34 13.61 -26.33 -10.55
C THR A 34 13.29 -25.37 -9.42
N TYR A 35 12.05 -24.90 -9.37
CA TYR A 35 11.57 -24.09 -8.26
C TYR A 35 10.30 -24.65 -7.63
N ALA A 36 10.13 -24.38 -6.36
CA ALA A 36 8.91 -24.68 -5.62
C ALA A 36 8.61 -23.52 -4.65
N ILE A 37 7.36 -23.13 -4.59
CA ILE A 37 6.89 -22.09 -3.68
C ILE A 37 6.00 -22.73 -2.61
N TYR A 38 6.30 -22.40 -1.38
CA TYR A 38 5.59 -22.88 -0.19
C TYR A 38 5.03 -21.66 0.55
N GLU A 39 3.84 -21.79 1.12
CA GLU A 39 3.40 -20.87 2.14
C GLU A 39 4.24 -21.05 3.41
N HIS A 40 4.44 -19.98 4.18
CA HIS A 40 5.25 -20.03 5.39
C HIS A 40 4.77 -21.13 6.34
N GLU A 41 5.71 -21.93 6.84
CA GLU A 41 5.47 -23.08 7.72
C GLU A 41 4.75 -24.29 7.10
N THR A 42 4.51 -24.31 5.78
CA THR A 42 3.93 -25.48 5.12
C THR A 42 5.00 -26.33 4.42
N THR A 43 4.68 -27.61 4.22
CA THR A 43 5.55 -28.56 3.49
C THR A 43 5.03 -28.90 2.10
N THR A 44 3.82 -28.47 1.77
CA THR A 44 3.20 -28.69 0.46
C THR A 44 3.46 -27.49 -0.43
N ALA A 45 4.07 -27.72 -1.59
CA ALA A 45 4.30 -26.65 -2.55
C ALA A 45 2.98 -26.21 -3.21
N ILE A 46 2.76 -24.90 -3.27
CA ILE A 46 1.61 -24.29 -3.97
C ILE A 46 1.85 -24.29 -5.47
N VAL A 47 3.06 -23.91 -5.89
CA VAL A 47 3.47 -23.83 -7.29
C VAL A 47 4.84 -24.48 -7.44
N THR A 48 5.04 -25.25 -8.53
CA THR A 48 6.32 -25.85 -8.90
C THR A 48 6.56 -25.67 -10.39
N GLY A 49 7.82 -25.56 -10.80
CA GLY A 49 8.19 -25.46 -12.19
C GLY A 49 9.69 -25.59 -12.42
N SER A 50 10.10 -25.33 -13.66
CA SER A 50 11.51 -25.34 -14.06
C SER A 50 11.87 -23.97 -14.64
N MET A 51 13.04 -23.47 -14.30
CA MET A 51 13.53 -22.18 -14.80
C MET A 51 14.11 -22.33 -16.21
N THR A 52 13.94 -21.32 -17.01
CA THR A 52 14.44 -21.26 -18.38
C THR A 52 15.80 -20.54 -18.41
N LYS A 53 16.78 -21.09 -19.12
CA LYS A 53 18.08 -20.44 -19.30
C LYS A 53 17.92 -19.16 -20.12
N LEU A 54 18.51 -18.08 -19.64
CA LEU A 54 18.46 -16.78 -20.31
C LEU A 54 19.38 -16.75 -21.54
N GLY A 55 18.83 -17.17 -22.70
CA GLY A 55 19.56 -17.20 -23.97
C GLY A 55 20.87 -17.97 -23.91
N SER A 56 21.98 -17.35 -24.33
CA SER A 56 23.33 -17.94 -24.30
C SER A 56 24.14 -17.53 -23.07
N VAL A 57 23.53 -16.92 -22.06
CA VAL A 57 24.26 -16.45 -20.87
C VAL A 57 24.52 -17.62 -19.93
N THR A 58 25.81 -17.89 -19.66
CA THR A 58 26.21 -18.96 -18.77
C THR A 58 25.73 -18.74 -17.34
N GLY A 59 25.11 -19.77 -16.75
CA GLY A 59 24.67 -19.77 -15.35
C GLY A 59 23.40 -18.96 -15.06
N PHE A 60 22.86 -18.20 -16.00
CA PHE A 60 21.67 -17.38 -15.75
C PHE A 60 20.38 -18.06 -16.20
N TYR A 61 19.45 -18.14 -15.26
CA TYR A 61 18.13 -18.74 -15.44
C TYR A 61 17.05 -17.73 -15.02
N THR A 62 15.92 -17.74 -15.70
CA THR A 62 14.78 -16.86 -15.42
C THR A 62 13.47 -17.61 -15.53
N GLU A 63 12.46 -17.15 -14.81
CA GLU A 63 11.09 -17.64 -14.92
C GLU A 63 10.11 -16.57 -14.49
N ASP A 64 8.98 -16.50 -15.18
CA ASP A 64 7.86 -15.65 -14.85
C ASP A 64 6.82 -16.47 -14.08
N ILE A 65 6.65 -16.17 -12.80
CA ILE A 65 5.73 -16.89 -11.91
C ILE A 65 4.48 -16.05 -11.71
N ASP A 66 3.33 -16.62 -12.04
CA ASP A 66 2.04 -15.96 -11.81
C ASP A 66 1.62 -16.08 -10.34
N LEU A 67 1.48 -14.93 -9.66
CA LEU A 67 1.05 -14.83 -8.26
C LEU A 67 -0.47 -14.59 -8.15
N ALA A 68 -1.27 -15.24 -8.99
CA ALA A 68 -2.73 -15.09 -8.94
C ALA A 68 -3.36 -15.90 -7.79
N ILE A 69 -4.52 -15.45 -7.31
CA ILE A 69 -5.35 -16.20 -6.34
C ILE A 69 -5.69 -17.60 -6.89
N ALA A 70 -5.95 -17.70 -8.18
CA ALA A 70 -6.22 -18.99 -8.84
C ALA A 70 -5.05 -19.99 -8.74
N SER A 71 -3.82 -19.49 -8.51
CA SER A 71 -2.62 -20.29 -8.28
C SER A 71 -2.36 -20.58 -6.80
N GLY A 72 -3.28 -20.20 -5.89
CA GLY A 72 -3.19 -20.49 -4.46
C GLY A 72 -2.46 -19.44 -3.63
N PHE A 73 -2.23 -18.23 -4.17
CA PHE A 73 -1.63 -17.15 -3.42
C PHE A 73 -2.70 -16.27 -2.73
N GLU A 74 -2.41 -15.85 -1.51
CA GLU A 74 -3.25 -14.96 -0.71
C GLU A 74 -2.50 -13.67 -0.39
N THR A 75 -3.23 -12.57 -0.24
CA THR A 75 -2.66 -11.26 0.10
C THR A 75 -2.17 -11.23 1.54
N PHE A 76 -1.07 -10.53 1.77
CA PHE A 76 -0.40 -10.39 3.07
C PHE A 76 0.18 -11.68 3.65
N HIS A 77 0.14 -12.79 2.90
CA HIS A 77 0.78 -14.03 3.30
C HIS A 77 2.25 -14.06 2.89
N SER A 78 3.06 -14.69 3.73
CA SER A 78 4.49 -14.88 3.48
C SER A 78 4.74 -16.23 2.83
N TYR A 79 5.57 -16.23 1.80
CA TYR A 79 5.90 -17.39 1.00
C TYR A 79 7.40 -17.61 0.96
N GLN A 80 7.79 -18.86 0.71
CA GLN A 80 9.19 -19.23 0.51
C GLN A 80 9.35 -19.83 -0.89
N LEU A 81 10.13 -19.15 -1.74
CA LEU A 81 10.61 -19.70 -3.01
C LEU A 81 11.87 -20.51 -2.73
N ARG A 82 11.88 -21.79 -3.07
CA ARG A 82 13.05 -22.65 -3.06
C ARG A 82 13.44 -22.97 -4.48
N ILE A 83 14.68 -22.63 -4.85
CA ILE A 83 15.29 -23.01 -6.13
C ILE A 83 16.26 -24.16 -5.86
N SER A 84 16.17 -25.22 -6.62
CA SER A 84 17.03 -26.41 -6.53
C SER A 84 17.71 -26.66 -7.87
N TRP A 85 19.00 -26.96 -7.84
CA TRP A 85 19.78 -27.27 -9.05
C TRP A 85 20.87 -28.28 -8.73
N THR A 86 21.34 -28.97 -9.79
CA THR A 86 22.47 -29.89 -9.72
C THR A 86 23.64 -29.31 -10.51
N TYR A 87 24.82 -29.32 -9.91
CA TYR A 87 26.06 -28.90 -10.56
C TYR A 87 27.19 -29.86 -10.20
N ASN A 88 27.88 -30.44 -11.22
CA ASN A 88 28.86 -31.49 -11.07
C ASN A 88 28.33 -32.67 -10.23
N SER A 89 27.12 -33.15 -10.54
CA SER A 89 26.43 -34.26 -9.87
C SER A 89 26.21 -34.03 -8.34
N LYS A 90 26.21 -32.79 -7.88
CA LYS A 90 25.86 -32.42 -6.51
C LYS A 90 24.62 -31.54 -6.52
N ASP A 91 23.74 -31.83 -5.58
CA ASP A 91 22.50 -31.07 -5.41
C ASP A 91 22.71 -29.84 -4.51
N TYR A 92 22.14 -28.74 -4.94
CA TYR A 92 22.13 -27.46 -4.24
C TYR A 92 20.73 -26.93 -4.15
N SER A 93 20.44 -26.14 -3.13
CA SER A 93 19.19 -25.40 -3.04
C SER A 93 19.40 -24.06 -2.37
N LYS A 94 18.56 -23.10 -2.73
CA LYS A 94 18.54 -21.78 -2.12
C LYS A 94 17.09 -21.32 -1.93
N SER A 95 16.79 -20.76 -0.78
CA SER A 95 15.46 -20.29 -0.43
C SER A 95 15.44 -18.78 -0.27
N TYR A 96 14.34 -18.19 -0.71
CA TYR A 96 14.06 -16.76 -0.63
C TYR A 96 12.66 -16.58 -0.06
N ALA A 97 12.54 -15.73 0.96
CA ALA A 97 11.24 -15.35 1.51
C ALA A 97 10.70 -14.12 0.78
N PHE A 98 9.40 -14.10 0.52
CA PHE A 98 8.69 -12.95 -0.02
C PHE A 98 7.26 -12.89 0.52
N THR A 99 6.66 -11.71 0.49
CA THR A 99 5.26 -11.50 0.89
C THR A 99 4.48 -11.09 -0.35
N VAL A 100 3.28 -11.66 -0.52
CA VAL A 100 2.37 -11.26 -1.58
C VAL A 100 1.48 -10.13 -1.08
N LEU A 101 1.52 -9.00 -1.79
CA LEU A 101 0.65 -7.87 -1.52
C LEU A 101 -0.49 -7.85 -2.54
N GLY A 102 -1.70 -7.52 -2.09
CA GLY A 102 -2.81 -7.21 -2.98
C GLY A 102 -2.52 -5.97 -3.84
N ALA A 103 -3.18 -5.83 -4.96
CA ALA A 103 -3.09 -4.61 -5.77
C ALA A 103 -3.40 -3.35 -4.93
N ASP A 104 -4.28 -3.49 -3.94
CA ASP A 104 -4.69 -2.42 -3.04
C ASP A 104 -3.60 -2.06 -2.00
N ALA A 105 -2.75 -3.02 -1.63
CA ALA A 105 -1.68 -2.79 -0.65
C ALA A 105 -0.49 -2.01 -1.22
N LEU A 106 -0.33 -1.96 -2.55
CA LEU A 106 0.63 -1.05 -3.20
C LEU A 106 0.13 0.39 -3.22
N ALA A 107 -1.16 0.61 -3.11
CA ALA A 107 -1.71 1.93 -2.86
C ALA A 107 -1.17 2.53 -1.54
N GLU A 108 -0.97 1.67 -0.52
CA GLU A 108 -0.40 2.09 0.77
C GLU A 108 1.14 2.14 0.80
N ALA A 109 1.83 1.37 -0.05
CA ALA A 109 3.30 1.25 -0.05
C ALA A 109 4.04 2.18 -1.03
N GLY A 110 3.36 3.19 -1.60
CA GLY A 110 4.00 4.20 -2.48
C GLY A 110 3.86 3.96 -3.98
N GLY A 111 3.07 2.97 -4.42
CA GLY A 111 2.62 2.78 -5.81
C GLY A 111 1.14 3.10 -6.02
N GLY A 112 0.51 3.75 -5.01
CA GLY A 112 -0.92 4.01 -4.97
C GLY A 112 -1.38 5.04 -5.98
N ASP A 113 -2.65 4.93 -6.37
CA ASP A 113 -3.35 5.97 -7.10
C ASP A 113 -3.30 7.27 -6.28
N TYR A 114 -2.51 8.23 -6.76
CA TYR A 114 -2.54 9.57 -6.22
C TYR A 114 -3.67 10.36 -6.90
N PRO A 115 -4.21 11.40 -6.26
CA PRO A 115 -5.18 12.31 -6.89
C PRO A 115 -4.68 12.91 -8.20
N VAL A 116 -3.36 13.02 -8.36
CA VAL A 116 -2.69 13.52 -9.56
C VAL A 116 -1.72 12.47 -10.07
N SER A 117 -1.87 12.08 -11.33
CA SER A 117 -0.96 11.12 -11.97
C SER A 117 0.40 11.77 -12.30
N LEU A 118 1.43 10.93 -12.43
CA LEU A 118 2.75 11.39 -12.90
C LEU A 118 2.65 12.04 -14.29
N ALA A 119 1.82 11.52 -15.20
CA ALA A 119 1.62 12.07 -16.52
C ALA A 119 1.00 13.48 -16.48
N ASP A 120 -0.05 13.66 -15.65
CA ASP A 120 -0.67 14.97 -15.45
C ASP A 120 0.30 15.97 -14.81
N MET A 121 1.15 15.50 -13.90
CA MET A 121 2.14 16.36 -13.26
C MET A 121 3.23 16.78 -14.22
N LYS A 122 3.74 15.88 -15.07
CA LYS A 122 4.69 16.20 -16.12
C LYS A 122 4.13 17.25 -17.10
N LEU A 123 2.87 17.06 -17.52
CA LEU A 123 2.18 18.03 -18.37
C LEU A 123 2.09 19.40 -17.70
N HIS A 124 1.80 19.45 -16.40
CA HIS A 124 1.75 20.69 -15.63
C HIS A 124 3.11 21.38 -15.54
N LEU A 125 4.19 20.60 -15.34
CA LEU A 125 5.58 21.08 -15.30
C LEU A 125 6.15 21.37 -16.68
N LYS A 126 5.41 21.10 -17.77
CA LYS A 126 5.85 21.24 -19.17
C LYS A 126 7.09 20.39 -19.51
N LEU A 127 7.20 19.23 -18.86
CA LEU A 127 8.24 18.25 -19.14
C LEU A 127 7.76 17.30 -20.24
N GLU A 128 8.71 16.81 -21.06
CA GLU A 128 8.38 15.78 -22.04
C GLU A 128 8.02 14.46 -21.35
N THR A 129 7.04 13.75 -21.91
CA THR A 129 6.56 12.48 -21.33
C THR A 129 7.62 11.37 -21.36
N THR A 130 8.59 11.48 -22.26
CA THR A 130 9.70 10.54 -22.47
C THR A 130 10.88 10.74 -21.50
N GLU A 131 10.95 11.87 -20.80
CA GLU A 131 12.00 12.09 -19.79
C GLU A 131 11.75 11.23 -18.57
N GLU A 132 12.71 10.36 -18.23
CA GLU A 132 12.63 9.44 -17.08
C GLU A 132 13.45 9.90 -15.87
N ASP A 133 14.40 10.83 -16.08
CA ASP A 133 15.38 11.21 -15.06
C ASP A 133 14.77 11.73 -13.76
N ASP A 134 13.66 12.48 -13.83
CA ASP A 134 12.99 13.06 -12.65
C ASP A 134 11.73 12.27 -12.19
N HIS A 135 11.42 11.09 -12.75
CA HIS A 135 10.22 10.32 -12.41
C HIS A 135 10.09 10.04 -10.92
N THR A 136 11.15 9.52 -10.31
CA THR A 136 11.19 9.18 -8.88
C THR A 136 11.01 10.43 -8.01
N LEU A 137 11.66 11.53 -8.39
CA LEU A 137 11.55 12.79 -7.68
C LEU A 137 10.11 13.32 -7.74
N ILE A 138 9.53 13.41 -8.95
CA ILE A 138 8.17 13.92 -9.14
C ILE A 138 7.16 13.06 -8.39
N THR A 139 7.28 11.73 -8.44
CA THR A 139 6.40 10.82 -7.71
C THR A 139 6.51 11.02 -6.21
N THR A 140 7.72 11.21 -5.69
CA THR A 140 7.95 11.51 -4.27
C THR A 140 7.30 12.84 -3.87
N LEU A 141 7.42 13.87 -4.72
CA LEU A 141 6.79 15.17 -4.48
C LEU A 141 5.26 15.10 -4.53
N ILE A 142 4.68 14.30 -5.44
CA ILE A 142 3.23 14.06 -5.50
C ILE A 142 2.76 13.39 -4.19
N SER A 143 3.48 12.38 -3.73
CA SER A 143 3.19 11.70 -2.46
C SER A 143 3.20 12.68 -1.28
N ALA A 144 4.28 13.45 -1.16
CA ALA A 144 4.44 14.44 -0.09
C ALA A 144 3.36 15.54 -0.14
N ALA A 145 3.06 16.07 -1.33
CA ALA A 145 2.02 17.08 -1.52
C ALA A 145 0.63 16.54 -1.19
N THR A 146 0.35 15.29 -1.58
CA THR A 146 -0.92 14.63 -1.26
C THR A 146 -1.07 14.46 0.25
N ALA A 147 -0.05 13.97 0.95
CA ALA A 147 -0.05 13.81 2.40
C ALA A 147 -0.25 15.16 3.10
N TYR A 148 0.48 16.20 2.67
CA TYR A 148 0.31 17.55 3.21
C TYR A 148 -1.12 18.07 3.06
N CYS A 149 -1.72 17.91 1.88
CA CYS A 149 -3.08 18.37 1.62
C CYS A 149 -4.12 17.59 2.45
N GLN A 150 -3.95 16.27 2.59
CA GLN A 150 -4.82 15.42 3.41
C GLN A 150 -4.79 15.85 4.88
N GLU A 151 -3.59 16.06 5.43
CA GLU A 151 -3.42 16.53 6.81
C GLU A 151 -3.98 17.94 7.01
N PHE A 152 -3.76 18.86 6.06
CA PHE A 152 -4.27 20.22 6.14
C PHE A 152 -5.81 20.27 6.15
N GLN A 153 -6.46 19.43 5.33
CA GLN A 153 -7.92 19.35 5.24
C GLN A 153 -8.55 18.39 6.24
N HIS A 154 -7.75 17.53 6.88
CA HIS A 154 -8.22 16.37 7.67
C HIS A 154 -9.16 15.47 6.88
N ARG A 155 -8.82 15.17 5.61
CA ARG A 155 -9.61 14.35 4.70
C ARG A 155 -8.80 13.20 4.10
N SER A 156 -9.47 12.11 3.77
CA SER A 156 -8.92 11.06 2.91
C SER A 156 -9.28 11.35 1.45
N TYR A 157 -8.32 11.32 0.54
CA TYR A 157 -8.59 11.58 -0.87
C TYR A 157 -8.91 10.30 -1.64
N ILE A 158 -7.95 9.41 -1.76
CA ILE A 158 -8.18 8.09 -2.36
C ILE A 158 -8.76 7.17 -1.28
N THR A 159 -9.62 6.25 -1.68
CA THR A 159 -10.16 5.23 -0.78
C THR A 159 -9.04 4.50 -0.05
N GLN A 160 -9.08 4.52 1.26
CA GLN A 160 -8.09 3.87 2.11
C GLN A 160 -8.75 3.31 3.36
N THR A 161 -8.18 2.23 3.87
CA THR A 161 -8.57 1.66 5.16
C THR A 161 -7.87 2.39 6.29
N ARG A 162 -8.62 2.76 7.32
CA ARG A 162 -8.10 3.42 8.52
C ARG A 162 -8.52 2.65 9.76
N VAL A 163 -7.72 2.76 10.81
CA VAL A 163 -7.97 2.09 12.09
C VAL A 163 -7.93 3.13 13.20
N LEU A 164 -8.91 3.07 14.10
CA LEU A 164 -8.98 3.89 15.29
C LEU A 164 -9.02 2.99 16.52
N TYR A 165 -8.36 3.43 17.57
CA TYR A 165 -8.25 2.72 18.83
C TYR A 165 -8.91 3.54 19.94
N TYR A 166 -9.71 2.86 20.77
CA TYR A 166 -10.37 3.44 21.94
C TYR A 166 -10.21 2.51 23.13
N ASP A 167 -10.13 3.06 24.33
CA ASP A 167 -10.04 2.27 25.56
C ASP A 167 -11.39 1.71 25.97
N GLU A 168 -12.49 2.36 25.55
CA GLU A 168 -13.86 1.93 25.75
C GLU A 168 -14.78 2.39 24.62
N PHE A 169 -15.99 1.87 24.52
CA PHE A 169 -16.95 2.34 23.54
C PHE A 169 -17.38 3.79 23.88
N PRO A 170 -17.20 4.75 22.96
CA PRO A 170 -17.71 6.09 23.14
C PRO A 170 -19.24 6.11 22.95
N LEU A 171 -19.92 7.13 23.45
CA LEU A 171 -21.35 7.33 23.20
C LEU A 171 -21.67 7.37 21.70
N MET A 172 -20.76 7.88 20.91
CA MET A 172 -20.83 7.99 19.46
C MET A 172 -19.40 8.03 18.92
N PHE A 173 -19.08 7.20 17.95
CA PHE A 173 -17.83 7.34 17.22
C PHE A 173 -17.96 8.52 16.26
N SER A 174 -17.06 9.47 16.36
CA SER A 174 -16.81 10.49 15.34
C SER A 174 -15.65 9.99 14.49
N VAL A 175 -15.89 9.73 13.20
CA VAL A 175 -14.91 9.09 12.31
C VAL A 175 -14.14 10.18 11.57
N PRO A 176 -12.86 10.39 11.91
CA PRO A 176 -12.04 11.44 11.28
C PRO A 176 -11.71 11.08 9.83
N TYR A 177 -11.16 12.05 9.13
CA TYR A 177 -10.73 11.95 7.72
C TYR A 177 -11.86 11.54 6.75
N PRO A 178 -12.96 12.32 6.71
CA PRO A 178 -14.06 12.07 5.77
C PRO A 178 -13.59 12.12 4.29
N PRO A 179 -14.41 11.67 3.36
CA PRO A 179 -15.73 11.06 3.53
C PRO A 179 -15.67 9.63 4.05
N LEU A 180 -16.54 9.29 4.99
CA LEU A 180 -16.71 7.90 5.43
C LEU A 180 -17.45 7.11 4.35
N ILE A 181 -16.87 5.99 3.90
CA ILE A 181 -17.49 5.09 2.92
C ILE A 181 -18.24 3.98 3.64
N SER A 182 -17.56 3.24 4.51
CA SER A 182 -18.11 2.09 5.22
C SER A 182 -17.32 1.76 6.47
N VAL A 183 -17.94 1.02 7.37
CA VAL A 183 -17.29 0.38 8.51
C VAL A 183 -16.98 -1.06 8.13
N THR A 184 -15.71 -1.44 8.24
CA THR A 184 -15.25 -2.81 7.93
C THR A 184 -15.50 -3.72 9.13
N SER A 185 -15.09 -3.31 10.32
CA SER A 185 -15.30 -4.07 11.57
C SER A 185 -15.17 -3.17 12.79
N ILE A 186 -15.84 -3.56 13.87
CA ILE A 186 -15.60 -3.07 15.21
C ILE A 186 -15.24 -4.29 16.05
N VAL A 187 -14.01 -4.34 16.52
CA VAL A 187 -13.48 -5.43 17.33
C VAL A 187 -13.29 -4.91 18.76
N TYR A 188 -13.59 -5.70 19.75
CA TYR A 188 -13.42 -5.30 21.14
C TYR A 188 -12.99 -6.46 22.03
N ILE A 189 -12.36 -6.14 23.17
CA ILE A 189 -11.98 -7.10 24.20
C ILE A 189 -13.09 -7.12 25.24
N ASP A 190 -13.74 -8.26 25.40
CA ASP A 190 -14.81 -8.43 26.38
C ASP A 190 -14.28 -8.50 27.83
N THR A 191 -15.17 -8.52 28.80
CA THR A 191 -14.82 -8.56 30.23
C THR A 191 -14.06 -9.82 30.65
N SER A 192 -14.13 -10.88 29.86
CA SER A 192 -13.37 -12.12 30.05
C SER A 192 -11.94 -12.01 29.51
N GLY A 193 -11.71 -11.07 28.61
CA GLY A 193 -10.43 -10.84 27.94
C GLY A 193 -10.34 -11.47 26.57
N ASP A 194 -11.46 -11.95 26.04
CA ASP A 194 -11.53 -12.53 24.71
C ASP A 194 -11.86 -11.45 23.67
N GLU A 195 -11.25 -11.57 22.50
CA GLU A 195 -11.52 -10.68 21.36
C GLU A 195 -12.85 -11.05 20.70
N GLN A 196 -13.72 -10.07 20.53
CA GLN A 196 -15.04 -10.21 19.94
C GLN A 196 -15.21 -9.24 18.78
N THR A 197 -15.93 -9.65 17.74
CA THR A 197 -16.35 -8.75 16.66
C THR A 197 -17.81 -8.33 16.88
N LEU A 198 -18.05 -7.01 16.90
CA LEU A 198 -19.40 -6.48 17.06
C LEU A 198 -20.24 -6.75 15.81
N ASP A 199 -21.42 -7.33 16.00
CA ASP A 199 -22.34 -7.58 14.89
C ASP A 199 -22.82 -6.26 14.25
N SER A 200 -22.85 -6.21 12.93
CA SER A 200 -23.24 -5.02 12.17
C SER A 200 -24.67 -4.55 12.42
N GLY A 201 -25.54 -5.43 12.92
CA GLY A 201 -26.90 -5.09 13.33
C GLY A 201 -26.98 -4.32 14.66
N GLN A 202 -25.90 -4.25 15.43
CA GLN A 202 -25.88 -3.58 16.74
C GLN A 202 -25.49 -2.09 16.64
N TYR A 203 -25.08 -1.61 15.49
CA TYR A 203 -24.74 -0.21 15.28
C TYR A 203 -25.33 0.35 13.98
N ARG A 204 -25.40 1.67 13.91
CA ARG A 204 -25.80 2.42 12.71
C ARG A 204 -24.66 3.31 12.27
N VAL A 205 -24.40 3.32 10.96
CA VAL A 205 -23.39 4.18 10.32
C VAL A 205 -24.10 5.33 9.62
N ASP A 206 -23.70 6.54 9.92
CA ASP A 206 -24.15 7.78 9.27
C ASP A 206 -23.01 8.31 8.40
N ILE A 207 -23.12 8.06 7.11
CA ILE A 207 -22.18 8.53 6.09
C ILE A 207 -22.58 9.90 5.49
N GLY A 208 -23.77 10.40 5.83
CA GLY A 208 -24.28 11.66 5.31
C GLY A 208 -23.76 12.90 6.02
N ASN A 209 -23.11 12.72 7.15
CA ASN A 209 -22.47 13.81 7.90
C ASN A 209 -20.95 13.72 7.77
N GLU A 210 -20.30 14.85 7.91
CA GLU A 210 -18.85 14.99 7.95
C GLU A 210 -18.42 15.72 9.22
N PRO A 211 -17.65 15.08 10.11
CA PRO A 211 -17.20 13.69 10.08
C PRO A 211 -18.33 12.66 10.16
N GLY A 212 -18.13 11.48 9.58
CA GLY A 212 -19.05 10.36 9.66
C GLY A 212 -19.26 9.91 11.11
N ARG A 213 -20.42 9.33 11.41
CA ARG A 213 -20.78 8.95 12.78
C ARG A 213 -21.25 7.50 12.86
N ILE A 214 -20.91 6.85 14.00
CA ILE A 214 -21.40 5.50 14.29
C ILE A 214 -22.03 5.54 15.68
N THR A 215 -23.26 5.07 15.76
CA THR A 215 -24.06 5.05 16.99
C THR A 215 -24.66 3.68 17.22
N GLU A 216 -25.11 3.41 18.43
CA GLU A 216 -25.90 2.21 18.73
C GLU A 216 -27.13 2.10 17.81
N ALA A 217 -27.46 0.88 17.42
CA ALA A 217 -28.73 0.61 16.74
C ALA A 217 -29.90 0.72 17.72
N TYR A 218 -31.11 0.85 17.19
CA TYR A 218 -32.32 0.94 18.00
C TYR A 218 -32.47 -0.30 18.92
N ASN A 219 -32.69 -0.07 20.20
CA ASN A 219 -32.74 -1.11 21.27
C ASN A 219 -31.45 -1.93 21.47
N CYS A 220 -30.32 -1.44 21.00
CA CYS A 220 -29.01 -2.01 21.29
C CYS A 220 -28.25 -1.11 22.27
N THR A 221 -27.30 -1.68 22.97
CA THR A 221 -26.33 -1.00 23.82
C THR A 221 -24.94 -1.53 23.55
N TRP A 222 -23.93 -0.68 23.67
CA TRP A 222 -22.55 -1.13 23.52
C TRP A 222 -22.23 -2.24 24.53
N PRO A 223 -21.50 -3.29 24.11
CA PRO A 223 -21.04 -4.32 25.05
C PRO A 223 -20.08 -3.73 26.08
N ALA A 224 -20.06 -4.35 27.27
CA ALA A 224 -19.05 -4.01 28.26
C ALA A 224 -17.68 -4.52 27.82
N THR A 225 -16.67 -3.65 27.89
CA THR A 225 -15.30 -3.96 27.58
C THR A 225 -14.48 -4.22 28.84
N ARG A 226 -13.34 -4.91 28.67
CA ARG A 226 -12.31 -4.98 29.70
C ARG A 226 -11.64 -3.63 29.83
N ASP A 227 -11.31 -3.24 31.06
CA ASP A 227 -10.55 -2.01 31.36
C ASP A 227 -9.06 -2.20 30.99
N VAL A 228 -8.76 -2.03 29.70
CA VAL A 228 -7.41 -2.10 29.13
C VAL A 228 -7.28 -1.09 28.01
N THR A 229 -6.06 -0.64 27.75
CA THR A 229 -5.76 0.27 26.64
C THR A 229 -6.11 -0.39 25.31
N ASN A 230 -6.71 0.40 24.39
CA ASN A 230 -7.12 -0.07 23.05
C ASN A 230 -8.10 -1.26 23.09
N ALA A 231 -9.02 -1.27 24.04
CA ALA A 231 -10.01 -2.33 24.17
C ALA A 231 -11.01 -2.37 23.00
N VAL A 232 -11.15 -1.29 22.22
CA VAL A 232 -12.03 -1.22 21.05
C VAL A 232 -11.23 -0.74 19.84
N VAL A 233 -11.34 -1.48 18.73
CA VAL A 233 -10.67 -1.20 17.47
C VAL A 233 -11.72 -1.03 16.38
N LEU A 234 -11.80 0.16 15.81
CA LEU A 234 -12.68 0.47 14.69
C LEU A 234 -11.87 0.49 13.40
N THR A 235 -12.18 -0.41 12.47
CA THR A 235 -11.63 -0.42 11.11
C THR A 235 -12.69 0.09 10.13
N TYR A 236 -12.33 1.08 9.32
CA TYR A 236 -13.25 1.71 8.38
C TYR A 236 -12.56 2.09 7.07
N SER A 237 -13.35 2.30 6.03
CA SER A 237 -12.91 2.78 4.73
C SER A 237 -13.36 4.24 4.54
N ALA A 238 -12.44 5.09 4.14
CA ALA A 238 -12.70 6.52 3.90
C ALA A 238 -11.98 7.00 2.64
N GLY A 239 -12.52 8.03 2.00
CA GLY A 239 -12.00 8.66 0.79
C GLY A 239 -13.09 8.99 -0.20
N TYR A 240 -12.76 9.79 -1.22
CA TYR A 240 -13.71 10.12 -2.29
C TYR A 240 -13.94 8.96 -3.26
N GLY A 241 -13.00 8.01 -3.36
CA GLY A 241 -13.03 6.92 -4.33
C GLY A 241 -11.68 6.76 -5.03
N VAL A 242 -11.71 6.69 -6.35
CA VAL A 242 -10.51 6.68 -7.21
C VAL A 242 -10.04 8.12 -7.51
N ALA A 243 -8.89 8.27 -8.15
CA ALA A 243 -8.30 9.57 -8.49
C ALA A 243 -9.28 10.51 -9.26
N ALA A 244 -10.16 9.93 -10.09
CA ALA A 244 -11.16 10.71 -10.83
C ALA A 244 -12.18 11.40 -9.91
N ASP A 245 -12.53 10.78 -8.79
CA ASP A 245 -13.57 11.25 -7.87
C ASP A 245 -13.06 12.35 -6.92
N VAL A 246 -11.74 12.53 -6.82
CA VAL A 246 -11.16 13.59 -5.98
C VAL A 246 -11.45 14.97 -6.58
N PRO A 247 -11.87 15.96 -5.77
CA PRO A 247 -12.18 17.31 -6.26
C PRO A 247 -11.03 17.97 -7.03
N ASP A 248 -11.37 18.66 -8.11
CA ASP A 248 -10.38 19.35 -8.94
C ASP A 248 -9.63 20.47 -8.19
N THR A 249 -10.25 21.06 -7.19
CA THR A 249 -9.62 22.03 -6.28
C THR A 249 -8.42 21.44 -5.55
N VAL A 250 -8.57 20.20 -5.06
CA VAL A 250 -7.51 19.45 -4.40
C VAL A 250 -6.40 19.08 -5.39
N LYS A 251 -6.78 18.57 -6.57
CA LYS A 251 -5.80 18.24 -7.63
C LYS A 251 -4.99 19.47 -8.05
N ALA A 252 -5.65 20.63 -8.16
CA ALA A 252 -4.97 21.89 -8.48
C ALA A 252 -4.00 22.31 -7.36
N ALA A 253 -4.40 22.19 -6.10
CA ALA A 253 -3.55 22.48 -4.96
C ALA A 253 -2.29 21.59 -4.92
N ILE A 254 -2.45 20.28 -5.15
CA ILE A 254 -1.33 19.33 -5.23
C ILE A 254 -0.38 19.71 -6.37
N LYS A 255 -0.91 20.00 -7.57
CA LYS A 255 -0.09 20.41 -8.74
C LYS A 255 0.72 21.67 -8.45
N LEU A 256 0.11 22.66 -7.80
CA LEU A 256 0.80 23.90 -7.43
C LEU A 256 1.91 23.67 -6.40
N LEU A 257 1.66 22.80 -5.39
CA LEU A 257 2.65 22.43 -4.40
C LEU A 257 3.84 21.70 -5.01
N VAL A 258 3.57 20.70 -5.83
CA VAL A 258 4.61 19.92 -6.51
C VAL A 258 5.45 20.82 -7.41
N ALA A 259 4.81 21.71 -8.19
CA ALA A 259 5.53 22.64 -9.05
C ALA A 259 6.44 23.57 -8.23
N HIS A 260 5.92 24.10 -7.13
CA HIS A 260 6.71 24.95 -6.25
C HIS A 260 7.93 24.21 -5.66
N TRP A 261 7.76 22.98 -5.15
CA TRP A 261 8.88 22.21 -4.60
C TRP A 261 9.85 21.68 -5.66
N TYR A 262 9.36 21.42 -6.85
CA TYR A 262 10.20 21.00 -7.98
C TYR A 262 11.14 22.13 -8.44
N GLU A 263 10.64 23.38 -8.50
CA GLU A 263 11.43 24.56 -8.86
C GLU A 263 12.37 25.01 -7.73
N HIS A 264 11.98 24.82 -6.45
CA HIS A 264 12.72 25.27 -5.27
C HIS A 264 13.18 24.06 -4.46
N ARG A 265 14.19 23.36 -4.96
CA ARG A 265 14.72 22.14 -4.32
C ARG A 265 15.54 22.40 -3.06
N GLU A 266 15.92 23.65 -2.79
CA GLU A 266 16.72 24.06 -1.63
C GLU A 266 15.83 24.66 -0.53
N ALA A 267 16.12 24.28 0.72
CA ALA A 267 15.36 24.76 1.88
C ALA A 267 15.62 26.25 2.20
N VAL A 268 16.72 26.80 1.67
CA VAL A 268 17.13 28.19 1.88
C VAL A 268 17.64 28.76 0.55
N SER A 269 17.07 29.85 0.09
CA SER A 269 17.60 30.61 -1.05
C SER A 269 17.90 32.04 -0.59
N ASP A 270 18.86 32.69 -1.25
CA ASP A 270 19.24 34.09 -0.97
C ASP A 270 18.13 35.09 -1.37
N ILE A 271 17.06 34.61 -1.96
CA ILE A 271 15.87 35.41 -2.31
C ILE A 271 14.80 35.15 -1.27
N THR A 272 14.10 36.17 -0.80
CA THR A 272 12.97 36.05 0.10
C THR A 272 11.94 35.09 -0.50
N VAL A 273 11.99 33.83 -0.09
CA VAL A 273 11.01 32.81 -0.51
C VAL A 273 9.70 33.18 0.12
N MET A 274 8.69 33.48 -0.69
CA MET A 274 7.34 33.67 -0.17
C MET A 274 6.89 32.36 0.51
N PRO A 275 6.30 32.44 1.73
CA PRO A 275 5.68 31.27 2.32
C PRO A 275 4.69 30.70 1.32
N LEU A 276 4.45 29.38 1.41
CA LEU A 276 3.53 28.58 0.57
C LEU A 276 2.50 29.43 -0.19
N PRO A 277 2.32 29.23 -1.50
CA PRO A 277 1.44 30.09 -2.29
C PRO A 277 0.09 30.23 -1.57
N LEU A 278 -0.30 31.46 -1.21
CA LEU A 278 -1.62 31.74 -0.61
C LEU A 278 -2.77 31.08 -1.38
N ALA A 279 -2.55 30.86 -2.70
CA ALA A 279 -3.49 30.15 -3.55
C ALA A 279 -3.74 28.70 -3.09
N VAL A 280 -2.72 27.97 -2.63
CA VAL A 280 -2.88 26.57 -2.15
C VAL A 280 -3.75 26.54 -0.90
N ASN A 281 -3.45 27.37 0.08
CA ASN A 281 -4.24 27.42 1.30
C ASN A 281 -5.71 27.81 1.01
N ASN A 282 -5.94 28.77 0.12
CA ASN A 282 -7.30 29.18 -0.25
C ASN A 282 -8.08 28.06 -0.94
N LEU A 283 -7.42 27.27 -1.80
CA LEU A 283 -8.04 26.12 -2.45
C LEU A 283 -8.40 25.00 -1.46
N LEU A 284 -7.55 24.78 -0.45
CA LEU A 284 -7.74 23.72 0.54
C LEU A 284 -8.70 24.11 1.66
N TYR A 285 -8.83 25.41 1.96
CA TYR A 285 -9.68 25.88 3.07
C TYR A 285 -11.17 25.58 2.85
N ALA A 286 -11.63 25.58 1.60
CA ALA A 286 -13.06 25.44 1.28
C ALA A 286 -13.66 24.09 1.72
N GLU A 287 -12.86 23.04 1.80
CA GLU A 287 -13.31 21.68 2.13
C GLU A 287 -12.64 21.12 3.40
N ARG A 288 -12.04 22.00 4.20
CA ARG A 288 -11.39 21.57 5.43
C ARG A 288 -12.42 21.11 6.45
N THR A 289 -12.16 19.96 7.06
CA THR A 289 -12.96 19.44 8.17
C THR A 289 -12.32 19.84 9.48
N ASP A 290 -13.07 20.50 10.36
CA ASP A 290 -12.60 20.74 11.71
C ASP A 290 -12.72 19.45 12.53
N ILE A 291 -11.62 19.02 13.10
CA ILE A 291 -11.61 17.91 14.07
C ILE A 291 -11.98 18.56 15.42
N LEU A 292 -13.18 18.25 15.90
CA LEU A 292 -13.65 18.62 17.23
C LEU A 292 -13.21 17.59 18.25
#